data_e82a3a80e4f888fca6541597738f4052
#
_entry.id   e82a3a80e4f888fca6541597738f4052
#
_cell.length_a   1.000
_cell.length_b   1.000
_cell.length_c   1.000
_cell.angle_alpha   90.00
_cell.angle_beta   90.00
_cell.angle_gamma   90.00
#
_symmetry.space_group_name_H-M   'P 1'
#
loop_
_entity.id
_entity.type
_entity.pdbx_description
1 polymer ?
#
loop_
_entity_poly.entity_id
_entity_poly.type
_entity_poly.pdbx_seq_one_letter_code
_entity_poly.pdbx_strand_id
1 'polypeptide(L)'
;MDKVLNIIKNDPWLEPYADAINGRHQHVVEKEKELVGKKTLSDFATGHMYFGLHRTDKGWTFREWAPNATEIYLVGDFNDWQEKPAFRMKRVRKTGNWEINLPEKAMKHGDLYKLKVYWEGGCGERIPAWATRVVQDEQTKIFSAQVWNPEKPYKFKKKTFTPNVAPLMIYECHIGMGQDAEKVGTYNEFRENVLPRIAKDGYNCIQIMAIQEHPYYGSFGYH
;
A
#
# COMPACT_ATOMS: atom_id res chain seq x y z
N MET A 1 -30.98 -15.09 -24.09
CA MET A 1 -29.88 -15.88 -24.62
C MET A 1 -28.57 -15.30 -24.08
N ASP A 2 -27.94 -16.01 -23.20
CA ASP A 2 -26.65 -15.54 -22.65
C ASP A 2 -25.60 -15.56 -23.76
N LYS A 3 -24.95 -14.41 -23.92
CA LYS A 3 -23.95 -14.23 -24.97
C LYS A 3 -22.75 -15.13 -24.64
N VAL A 4 -22.51 -16.15 -25.45
CA VAL A 4 -21.34 -17.03 -25.25
C VAL A 4 -20.07 -16.22 -25.23
N LEU A 5 -19.26 -16.36 -24.19
CA LEU A 5 -18.01 -15.62 -24.02
C LEU A 5 -17.03 -15.97 -25.17
N ASN A 6 -16.27 -14.98 -25.60
CA ASN A 6 -15.32 -15.15 -26.71
C ASN A 6 -14.27 -16.22 -26.43
N ILE A 7 -13.87 -16.40 -25.16
CA ILE A 7 -12.91 -17.45 -24.77
C ILE A 7 -13.43 -18.86 -25.13
N ILE A 8 -14.73 -19.11 -24.93
CA ILE A 8 -15.34 -20.42 -25.26
C ILE A 8 -15.47 -20.58 -26.78
N LYS A 9 -15.80 -19.49 -27.51
CA LYS A 9 -15.91 -19.52 -28.97
C LYS A 9 -14.56 -19.76 -29.64
N ASN A 10 -13.49 -19.23 -29.08
CA ASN A 10 -12.16 -19.34 -29.67
C ASN A 10 -11.42 -20.64 -29.30
N ASP A 11 -11.91 -21.36 -28.29
CA ASP A 11 -11.35 -22.66 -27.87
C ASP A 11 -12.46 -23.67 -27.62
N PRO A 12 -12.74 -24.56 -28.58
CA PRO A 12 -13.78 -25.59 -28.47
C PRO A 12 -13.59 -26.55 -27.28
N TRP A 13 -12.36 -26.74 -26.80
CA TRP A 13 -12.08 -27.57 -25.62
C TRP A 13 -12.67 -27.03 -24.32
N LEU A 14 -13.06 -25.75 -24.30
CA LEU A 14 -13.72 -25.10 -23.17
C LEU A 14 -15.25 -25.28 -23.18
N GLU A 15 -15.83 -25.82 -24.27
CA GLU A 15 -17.29 -25.99 -24.36
C GLU A 15 -17.89 -26.82 -23.21
N PRO A 16 -17.27 -27.97 -22.81
CA PRO A 16 -17.77 -28.74 -21.66
C PRO A 16 -17.76 -28.00 -20.33
N TYR A 17 -17.01 -26.92 -20.24
CA TYR A 17 -16.87 -26.06 -19.03
C TYR A 17 -17.61 -24.72 -19.15
N ALA A 18 -18.43 -24.54 -20.18
CA ALA A 18 -19.10 -23.29 -20.49
C ALA A 18 -19.92 -22.76 -19.32
N ASP A 19 -20.66 -23.60 -18.62
CA ASP A 19 -21.47 -23.18 -17.47
C ASP A 19 -20.63 -22.69 -16.32
N ALA A 20 -19.51 -23.33 -16.01
CA ALA A 20 -18.60 -22.93 -14.96
C ALA A 20 -17.90 -21.58 -15.30
N ILE A 21 -17.51 -21.40 -16.57
CA ILE A 21 -16.87 -20.17 -17.06
C ILE A 21 -17.87 -19.01 -17.04
N ASN A 22 -19.10 -19.23 -17.55
CA ASN A 22 -20.16 -18.23 -17.54
C ASN A 22 -20.54 -17.86 -16.10
N GLY A 23 -20.68 -18.83 -15.18
CA GLY A 23 -20.99 -18.57 -13.78
C GLY A 23 -19.91 -17.72 -13.08
N ARG A 24 -18.63 -17.98 -13.34
CA ARG A 24 -17.53 -17.14 -12.83
C ARG A 24 -17.58 -15.72 -13.40
N HIS A 25 -17.82 -15.60 -14.71
CA HIS A 25 -17.95 -14.29 -15.35
C HIS A 25 -19.11 -13.50 -14.76
N GLN A 26 -20.27 -14.15 -14.62
CA GLN A 26 -21.46 -13.52 -14.03
C GLN A 26 -21.19 -13.04 -12.60
N HIS A 27 -20.52 -13.86 -11.78
CA HIS A 27 -20.13 -13.48 -10.42
C HIS A 27 -19.22 -12.24 -10.40
N VAL A 28 -18.25 -12.14 -11.32
CA VAL A 28 -17.39 -10.94 -11.45
C VAL A 28 -18.20 -9.70 -11.77
N VAL A 29 -19.12 -9.79 -12.76
CA VAL A 29 -19.96 -8.68 -13.19
C VAL A 29 -20.89 -8.21 -12.05
N GLU A 30 -21.49 -9.15 -11.33
CA GLU A 30 -22.36 -8.85 -10.19
C GLU A 30 -21.58 -8.21 -9.05
N LYS A 31 -20.39 -8.74 -8.75
CA LYS A 31 -19.53 -8.18 -7.71
C LYS A 31 -19.01 -6.79 -8.05
N GLU A 32 -18.62 -6.57 -9.30
CA GLU A 32 -18.25 -5.23 -9.76
C GLU A 32 -19.39 -4.25 -9.57
N LYS A 33 -20.60 -4.60 -10.03
CA LYS A 33 -21.79 -3.77 -9.88
C LYS A 33 -22.12 -3.47 -8.40
N GLU A 34 -21.97 -4.46 -7.52
CA GLU A 34 -22.16 -4.28 -6.08
C GLU A 34 -21.16 -3.25 -5.50
N LEU A 35 -19.88 -3.34 -5.89
CA LEU A 35 -18.81 -2.49 -5.36
C LEU A 35 -18.91 -1.05 -5.87
N VAL A 36 -19.15 -0.86 -7.16
CA VAL A 36 -19.03 0.46 -7.80
C VAL A 36 -20.38 1.14 -8.07
N GLY A 37 -21.48 0.41 -8.10
CA GLY A 37 -22.80 0.92 -8.43
C GLY A 37 -22.85 1.54 -9.82
N LYS A 38 -22.93 2.87 -9.89
CA LYS A 38 -22.91 3.65 -11.15
C LYS A 38 -21.54 4.21 -11.52
N LYS A 39 -20.52 3.96 -10.70
CA LYS A 39 -19.15 4.44 -10.91
C LYS A 39 -18.30 3.39 -11.60
N THR A 40 -16.99 3.60 -11.67
CA THR A 40 -15.99 2.68 -12.23
C THR A 40 -15.19 2.00 -11.14
N LEU A 41 -14.48 0.91 -11.45
CA LEU A 41 -13.52 0.29 -10.54
C LEU A 41 -12.39 1.27 -10.16
N SER A 42 -11.98 2.15 -11.05
CA SER A 42 -11.00 3.20 -10.75
C SER A 42 -11.51 4.19 -9.69
N ASP A 43 -12.79 4.53 -9.71
CA ASP A 43 -13.40 5.36 -8.67
C ASP A 43 -13.48 4.64 -7.32
N PHE A 44 -13.68 3.32 -7.35
CA PHE A 44 -13.70 2.49 -6.14
C PHE A 44 -12.29 2.28 -5.55
N ALA A 45 -11.29 2.12 -6.40
CA ALA A 45 -9.90 1.83 -6.02
C ALA A 45 -9.14 3.03 -5.42
N THR A 46 -9.82 3.88 -4.67
CA THR A 46 -9.27 5.10 -4.03
C THR A 46 -9.10 4.97 -2.52
N GLY A 47 -9.06 3.74 -2.01
CA GLY A 47 -8.93 3.48 -0.57
C GLY A 47 -7.71 4.14 0.06
N HIS A 48 -6.60 4.25 -0.65
CA HIS A 48 -5.39 4.95 -0.21
C HIS A 48 -5.58 6.46 0.01
N MET A 49 -6.61 7.08 -0.58
CA MET A 49 -6.99 8.47 -0.37
C MET A 49 -7.97 8.65 0.80
N TYR A 50 -8.55 7.55 1.29
CA TYR A 50 -9.53 7.55 2.36
C TYR A 50 -8.96 7.00 3.67
N PHE A 51 -8.33 5.81 3.62
CA PHE A 51 -7.72 5.16 4.77
C PHE A 51 -6.30 5.66 5.04
N GLY A 52 -5.81 5.42 6.27
CA GLY A 52 -4.52 5.88 6.73
C GLY A 52 -4.55 7.28 7.31
N LEU A 53 -3.38 7.86 7.49
CA LEU A 53 -3.18 9.18 8.08
C LEU A 53 -3.08 10.25 6.99
N HIS A 54 -4.00 11.20 7.01
CA HIS A 54 -4.06 12.31 6.06
C HIS A 54 -3.98 13.66 6.73
N ARG A 55 -3.16 14.54 6.15
CA ARG A 55 -3.14 15.95 6.52
C ARG A 55 -4.32 16.67 5.85
N THR A 56 -5.05 17.45 6.62
CA THR A 56 -6.16 18.27 6.15
C THR A 56 -5.97 19.72 6.59
N ASP A 57 -6.77 20.63 6.07
CA ASP A 57 -6.75 22.06 6.48
C ASP A 57 -7.09 22.26 7.98
N LYS A 58 -7.75 21.28 8.59
CA LYS A 58 -8.18 21.31 10.00
C LYS A 58 -7.28 20.53 10.96
N GLY A 59 -6.22 19.89 10.44
CA GLY A 59 -5.35 19.03 11.22
C GLY A 59 -5.12 17.68 10.56
N TRP A 60 -5.30 16.61 11.30
CA TRP A 60 -5.08 15.23 10.85
C TRP A 60 -6.38 14.45 10.88
N THR A 61 -6.61 13.64 9.87
CA THR A 61 -7.66 12.62 9.86
C THR A 61 -7.00 11.26 9.68
N PHE A 62 -7.30 10.33 10.58
CA PHE A 62 -6.86 8.95 10.45
C PHE A 62 -8.06 8.02 10.36
N ARG A 63 -8.00 7.06 9.42
CA ARG A 63 -9.03 6.04 9.21
C ARG A 63 -8.43 4.66 9.06
N GLU A 64 -9.10 3.67 9.64
CA GLU A 64 -8.73 2.26 9.52
C GLU A 64 -9.99 1.39 9.37
N TRP A 65 -9.86 0.27 8.68
CA TRP A 65 -10.90 -0.73 8.59
C TRP A 65 -10.59 -1.90 9.53
N ALA A 66 -11.41 -2.07 10.55
CA ALA A 66 -11.24 -3.12 11.55
C ALA A 66 -12.62 -3.55 12.07
N PRO A 67 -13.40 -4.32 11.29
CA PRO A 67 -14.80 -4.62 11.60
C PRO A 67 -15.00 -5.37 12.91
N ASN A 68 -14.01 -6.18 13.32
CA ASN A 68 -14.06 -6.98 14.53
C ASN A 68 -13.41 -6.30 15.75
N ALA A 69 -12.85 -5.11 15.60
CA ALA A 69 -12.30 -4.37 16.72
C ALA A 69 -13.41 -3.83 17.62
N THR A 70 -13.17 -3.88 18.92
CA THR A 70 -14.05 -3.31 19.96
C THR A 70 -13.60 -1.93 20.39
N GLU A 71 -12.30 -1.65 20.31
CA GLU A 71 -11.69 -0.37 20.66
C GLU A 71 -10.37 -0.19 19.91
N ILE A 72 -10.04 1.04 19.51
CA ILE A 72 -8.78 1.37 18.86
C ILE A 72 -8.26 2.71 19.37
N TYR A 73 -6.95 2.76 19.68
CA TYR A 73 -6.21 3.97 20.00
C TYR A 73 -5.07 4.16 19.02
N LEU A 74 -4.77 5.42 18.70
CA LEU A 74 -3.47 5.80 18.14
C LEU A 74 -2.50 5.95 19.30
N VAL A 75 -1.36 5.26 19.23
CA VAL A 75 -0.25 5.36 20.19
C VAL A 75 1.04 5.68 19.44
N GLY A 76 1.87 6.54 19.99
CA GLY A 76 3.10 6.97 19.35
C GLY A 76 3.85 8.04 20.13
N ASP A 77 4.88 8.63 19.52
CA ASP A 77 5.74 9.65 20.14
C ASP A 77 4.94 10.87 20.63
N PHE A 78 3.84 11.19 19.96
CA PHE A 78 2.96 12.32 20.28
C PHE A 78 2.15 12.15 21.57
N ASN A 79 2.10 10.98 22.15
CA ASN A 79 1.36 10.71 23.40
C ASN A 79 2.09 9.77 24.36
N ASP A 80 3.42 9.66 24.24
CA ASP A 80 4.29 8.82 25.04
C ASP A 80 3.91 7.33 24.95
N TRP A 81 3.38 6.90 23.80
CA TRP A 81 2.89 5.55 23.52
C TRP A 81 1.76 5.08 24.47
N GLN A 82 1.00 6.05 25.01
CA GLN A 82 -0.07 5.79 25.98
C GLN A 82 -1.45 5.88 25.31
N GLU A 83 -2.37 5.07 25.81
CA GLU A 83 -3.78 5.04 25.41
C GLU A 83 -4.55 6.21 26.01
N LYS A 84 -4.30 7.43 25.52
CA LYS A 84 -4.96 8.63 25.99
C LYS A 84 -6.34 8.78 25.33
N PRO A 85 -7.40 9.17 26.08
CA PRO A 85 -8.76 9.34 25.54
C PRO A 85 -8.85 10.23 24.30
N ALA A 86 -7.99 11.27 24.20
CA ALA A 86 -7.91 12.15 23.05
C ALA A 86 -7.50 11.47 21.75
N PHE A 87 -6.88 10.28 21.82
CA PHE A 87 -6.40 9.48 20.70
C PHE A 87 -7.22 8.21 20.48
N ARG A 88 -8.38 8.08 21.17
CA ARG A 88 -9.33 7.00 20.95
C ARG A 88 -10.10 7.22 19.67
N MET A 89 -10.11 6.24 18.79
CA MET A 89 -10.85 6.27 17.53
C MET A 89 -12.34 6.01 17.76
N LYS A 90 -13.17 6.54 16.86
CA LYS A 90 -14.63 6.33 16.87
C LYS A 90 -15.00 5.39 15.73
N ARG A 91 -15.83 4.41 16.04
CA ARG A 91 -16.38 3.50 15.04
C ARG A 91 -17.42 4.21 14.18
N VAL A 92 -17.23 4.16 12.86
CA VAL A 92 -18.21 4.61 11.88
C VAL A 92 -19.27 3.51 11.73
N ARG A 93 -20.54 3.86 11.98
CA ARG A 93 -21.62 2.88 12.01
C ARG A 93 -21.75 2.10 10.71
N LYS A 94 -21.97 0.78 10.81
CA LYS A 94 -22.30 -0.17 9.72
C LYS A 94 -21.19 -0.40 8.66
N THR A 95 -20.01 0.22 8.76
CA THR A 95 -18.96 0.09 7.75
C THR A 95 -17.78 -0.77 8.20
N GLY A 96 -17.60 -0.96 9.50
CA GLY A 96 -16.39 -1.54 10.08
C GLY A 96 -15.20 -0.57 10.11
N ASN A 97 -15.41 0.67 9.66
CA ASN A 97 -14.38 1.71 9.68
C ASN A 97 -14.29 2.37 11.05
N TRP A 98 -13.09 2.84 11.35
CA TRP A 98 -12.76 3.65 12.51
C TRP A 98 -12.16 4.96 12.06
N GLU A 99 -12.47 6.05 12.74
CA GLU A 99 -11.99 7.38 12.38
C GLU A 99 -11.62 8.17 13.64
N ILE A 100 -10.58 9.01 13.50
CA ILE A 100 -10.26 10.06 14.45
C ILE A 100 -9.82 11.31 13.69
N ASN A 101 -10.23 12.48 14.21
CA ASN A 101 -9.78 13.77 13.73
C ASN A 101 -8.99 14.44 14.86
N LEU A 102 -7.77 14.86 14.57
CA LEU A 102 -6.83 15.43 15.52
C LEU A 102 -6.42 16.84 15.08
N PRO A 103 -6.18 17.77 16.03
CA PRO A 103 -5.69 19.08 15.68
C PRO A 103 -4.30 19.02 15.06
N GLU A 104 -3.91 20.07 14.35
CA GLU A 104 -2.63 20.17 13.65
C GLU A 104 -1.42 19.84 14.52
N LYS A 105 -1.42 20.37 15.74
CA LYS A 105 -0.33 20.23 16.71
C LYS A 105 -0.26 18.86 17.39
N ALA A 106 -1.22 17.97 17.13
CA ALA A 106 -1.26 16.64 17.74
C ALA A 106 -0.13 15.73 17.28
N MET A 107 0.36 15.94 16.06
CA MET A 107 1.42 15.13 15.46
C MET A 107 2.36 16.00 14.64
N LYS A 108 3.61 15.59 14.50
CA LYS A 108 4.60 16.26 13.65
C LYS A 108 5.27 15.26 12.71
N HIS A 109 5.90 15.78 11.66
CA HIS A 109 6.73 14.99 10.76
C HIS A 109 7.80 14.21 11.53
N GLY A 110 7.90 12.91 11.24
CA GLY A 110 8.86 12.01 11.85
C GLY A 110 8.35 11.24 13.07
N ASP A 111 7.24 11.63 13.70
CA ASP A 111 6.68 10.89 14.83
C ASP A 111 6.39 9.43 14.44
N LEU A 112 6.80 8.50 15.28
CA LEU A 112 6.48 7.08 15.14
C LEU A 112 5.13 6.77 15.77
N TYR A 113 4.37 5.84 15.17
CA TYR A 113 3.07 5.48 15.70
C TYR A 113 2.63 4.07 15.31
N LYS A 114 1.68 3.54 16.08
CA LYS A 114 0.94 2.31 15.84
C LYS A 114 -0.52 2.47 16.21
N LEU A 115 -1.31 1.45 15.91
CA LEU A 115 -2.64 1.25 16.48
C LEU A 115 -2.55 0.28 17.65
N LYS A 116 -3.13 0.62 18.79
CA LYS A 116 -3.49 -0.33 19.83
C LYS A 116 -4.91 -0.76 19.58
N VAL A 117 -5.09 -2.01 19.20
CA VAL A 117 -6.39 -2.57 18.78
C VAL A 117 -6.85 -3.60 19.81
N TYR A 118 -8.10 -3.48 20.22
CA TYR A 118 -8.80 -4.44 21.08
C TYR A 118 -9.84 -5.20 20.26
N TRP A 119 -10.00 -6.48 20.54
CA TRP A 119 -11.03 -7.34 19.97
C TRP A 119 -11.51 -8.32 21.04
N GLU A 120 -12.58 -9.06 20.77
CA GLU A 120 -13.05 -10.08 21.70
C GLU A 120 -11.95 -11.12 21.99
N GLY A 121 -11.57 -11.23 23.26
CA GLY A 121 -10.54 -12.15 23.73
C GLY A 121 -9.09 -11.66 23.66
N GLY A 122 -8.83 -10.40 23.24
CA GLY A 122 -7.45 -9.92 23.20
C GLY A 122 -7.23 -8.49 22.77
N CYS A 123 -5.98 -8.11 22.73
CA CYS A 123 -5.52 -6.84 22.19
C CYS A 123 -4.09 -6.95 21.62
N GLY A 124 -3.68 -6.00 20.81
CA GLY A 124 -2.32 -5.95 20.32
C GLY A 124 -2.02 -4.66 19.57
N GLU A 125 -0.73 -4.41 19.38
CA GLU A 125 -0.28 -3.33 18.51
C GLU A 125 -0.27 -3.78 17.05
N ARG A 126 -0.62 -2.86 16.15
CA ARG A 126 -0.63 -3.07 14.70
C ARG A 126 -0.06 -1.85 13.99
N ILE A 127 0.75 -2.09 12.97
CA ILE A 127 1.03 -1.08 11.96
C ILE A 127 -0.25 -0.87 11.17
N PRO A 128 -0.69 0.38 10.93
CA PRO A 128 -1.87 0.64 10.11
C PRO A 128 -1.74 0.02 8.71
N ALA A 129 -2.82 -0.58 8.21
CA ALA A 129 -2.82 -1.23 6.90
C ALA A 129 -2.49 -0.25 5.74
N TRP A 130 -2.79 1.02 5.92
CA TRP A 130 -2.56 2.08 4.94
C TRP A 130 -1.46 3.06 5.38
N ALA A 131 -0.45 2.57 6.11
CA ALA A 131 0.71 3.38 6.45
C ALA A 131 1.48 3.74 5.16
N THR A 132 1.73 5.04 4.96
CA THR A 132 2.49 5.53 3.80
C THR A 132 4.00 5.43 3.98
N ARG A 133 4.45 5.34 5.22
CA ARG A 133 5.85 5.14 5.58
C ARG A 133 5.95 4.24 6.80
N VAL A 134 6.83 3.26 6.71
CA VAL A 134 7.18 2.34 7.78
C VAL A 134 8.69 2.40 7.97
N VAL A 135 9.14 2.38 9.21
CA VAL A 135 10.57 2.38 9.56
C VAL A 135 10.84 1.31 10.60
N GLN A 136 12.01 0.71 10.52
CA GLN A 136 12.50 -0.27 11.49
C GLN A 136 13.45 0.41 12.46
N ASP A 137 13.27 0.17 13.74
CA ASP A 137 14.22 0.57 14.78
C ASP A 137 15.50 -0.28 14.65
N GLU A 138 16.67 0.37 14.64
CA GLU A 138 17.94 -0.32 14.39
C GLU A 138 18.35 -1.30 15.50
N GLN A 139 17.95 -1.04 16.74
CA GLN A 139 18.33 -1.85 17.91
C GLN A 139 17.33 -2.96 18.16
N THR A 140 16.06 -2.61 18.24
CA THR A 140 14.99 -3.57 18.58
C THR A 140 14.48 -4.36 17.38
N LYS A 141 14.76 -3.88 16.16
CA LYS A 141 14.22 -4.40 14.89
C LYS A 141 12.69 -4.36 14.78
N ILE A 142 12.04 -3.58 15.64
CA ILE A 142 10.60 -3.39 15.63
C ILE A 142 10.22 -2.35 14.57
N PHE A 143 9.22 -2.67 13.77
CA PHE A 143 8.66 -1.74 12.79
C PHE A 143 7.57 -0.85 13.40
N SER A 144 7.54 0.41 12.96
CA SER A 144 6.51 1.38 13.29
C SER A 144 6.13 2.18 12.05
N ALA A 145 4.88 2.61 11.97
CA ALA A 145 4.48 3.62 11.00
C ALA A 145 5.09 4.97 11.39
N GLN A 146 5.37 5.82 10.41
CA GLN A 146 5.93 7.13 10.63
C GLN A 146 5.05 8.21 9.99
N VAL A 147 4.79 9.29 10.73
CA VAL A 147 4.10 10.47 10.20
C VAL A 147 4.98 11.12 9.14
N TRP A 148 4.52 11.13 7.89
CA TRP A 148 5.28 11.65 6.76
C TRP A 148 4.64 12.94 6.23
N ASN A 149 5.16 14.07 6.67
CA ASN A 149 4.74 15.39 6.24
C ASN A 149 5.94 16.35 6.22
N PRO A 150 6.92 16.13 5.31
CA PRO A 150 8.12 16.97 5.25
C PRO A 150 7.78 18.40 4.81
N GLU A 151 8.48 19.39 5.34
CA GLU A 151 8.35 20.79 4.91
C GLU A 151 8.59 20.98 3.41
N LYS A 152 9.52 20.19 2.87
CA LYS A 152 9.85 20.19 1.44
C LYS A 152 9.56 18.81 0.84
N PRO A 153 8.31 18.55 0.41
CA PRO A 153 7.97 17.28 -0.21
C PRO A 153 8.75 17.10 -1.52
N TYR A 154 9.11 15.87 -1.82
CA TYR A 154 9.78 15.54 -3.07
C TYR A 154 8.90 15.91 -4.26
N LYS A 155 9.51 16.57 -5.26
CA LYS A 155 8.84 16.90 -6.52
C LYS A 155 9.55 16.18 -7.67
N PHE A 156 8.79 15.42 -8.45
CA PHE A 156 9.34 14.82 -9.65
C PHE A 156 9.81 15.89 -10.62
N LYS A 157 11.04 15.76 -11.10
CA LYS A 157 11.61 16.69 -12.09
C LYS A 157 10.88 16.61 -13.42
N LYS A 158 10.47 15.41 -13.84
CA LYS A 158 9.63 15.19 -15.03
C LYS A 158 8.21 14.89 -14.58
N LYS A 159 7.27 15.71 -15.02
CA LYS A 159 5.84 15.57 -14.66
C LYS A 159 5.10 14.58 -15.55
N THR A 160 5.58 14.39 -16.77
CA THR A 160 4.99 13.50 -17.77
C THR A 160 6.04 12.55 -18.29
N PHE A 161 5.65 11.32 -18.49
CA PHE A 161 6.43 10.30 -19.17
C PHE A 161 5.69 9.88 -20.43
N THR A 162 6.35 10.02 -21.59
CA THR A 162 5.85 9.46 -22.85
C THR A 162 6.58 8.15 -23.08
N PRO A 163 5.87 7.00 -23.07
CA PRO A 163 6.51 5.71 -23.33
C PRO A 163 7.19 5.71 -24.69
N ASN A 164 8.41 5.20 -24.76
CA ASN A 164 9.03 4.88 -26.03
C ASN A 164 8.31 3.65 -26.61
N VAL A 165 7.81 3.74 -27.84
CA VAL A 165 7.13 2.63 -28.53
C VAL A 165 8.09 1.58 -29.10
N ALA A 166 9.39 1.73 -28.91
CA ALA A 166 10.38 0.71 -29.26
C ALA A 166 10.13 -0.59 -28.46
N PRO A 167 10.54 -1.75 -28.99
CA PRO A 167 10.46 -2.99 -28.24
C PRO A 167 11.11 -2.85 -26.86
N LEU A 168 10.40 -3.32 -25.81
CA LEU A 168 10.90 -3.25 -24.45
C LEU A 168 12.02 -4.27 -24.26
N MET A 169 13.19 -3.79 -23.83
CA MET A 169 14.27 -4.58 -23.29
C MET A 169 14.29 -4.36 -21.79
N ILE A 170 13.71 -5.32 -21.06
CA ILE A 170 13.45 -5.20 -19.62
C ILE A 170 14.58 -5.83 -18.84
N TYR A 171 15.11 -5.09 -17.88
CA TYR A 171 16.04 -5.60 -16.87
C TYR A 171 15.32 -5.69 -15.52
N GLU A 172 15.12 -6.91 -15.02
CA GLU A 172 14.58 -7.11 -13.68
C GLU A 172 15.69 -7.02 -12.65
N CYS A 173 15.47 -6.24 -11.59
CA CYS A 173 16.49 -5.95 -10.59
C CYS A 173 15.91 -5.76 -9.18
N HIS A 174 16.75 -6.01 -8.19
CA HIS A 174 16.49 -5.75 -6.78
C HIS A 174 17.49 -4.70 -6.29
N ILE A 175 16.99 -3.58 -5.75
CA ILE A 175 17.83 -2.43 -5.37
C ILE A 175 18.97 -2.84 -4.44
N GLY A 176 18.63 -3.52 -3.36
CA GLY A 176 19.61 -3.88 -2.35
C GLY A 176 20.59 -4.98 -2.73
N MET A 177 20.23 -5.79 -3.75
CA MET A 177 21.07 -6.91 -4.22
C MET A 177 21.81 -6.59 -5.51
N GLY A 178 21.61 -5.39 -6.08
CA GLY A 178 22.16 -5.00 -7.38
C GLY A 178 23.65 -4.62 -7.38
N GLN A 179 24.39 -4.93 -6.33
CA GLN A 179 25.82 -4.59 -6.17
C GLN A 179 26.59 -5.75 -5.58
N ASP A 180 27.92 -5.72 -5.72
CA ASP A 180 28.88 -6.73 -5.26
C ASP A 180 29.44 -6.47 -3.86
N ALA A 181 29.14 -5.32 -3.24
CA ALA A 181 29.49 -5.06 -1.85
C ALA A 181 28.67 -5.93 -0.89
N GLU A 182 29.32 -6.48 0.15
CA GLU A 182 28.70 -7.36 1.16
C GLU A 182 27.78 -6.60 2.12
N LYS A 183 26.80 -5.88 1.56
CA LYS A 183 25.77 -5.13 2.28
C LYS A 183 24.52 -4.97 1.45
N VAL A 184 23.41 -4.60 2.08
CA VAL A 184 22.22 -4.15 1.37
C VAL A 184 22.50 -2.81 0.68
N GLY A 185 22.32 -2.75 -0.63
CA GLY A 185 22.49 -1.52 -1.41
C GLY A 185 21.42 -0.49 -1.13
N THR A 186 21.80 0.78 -1.17
CA THR A 186 20.84 1.89 -1.04
C THR A 186 20.29 2.30 -2.40
N TYR A 187 19.13 2.99 -2.41
CA TYR A 187 18.57 3.57 -3.64
C TYR A 187 19.53 4.55 -4.35
N ASN A 188 20.32 5.30 -3.58
CA ASN A 188 21.30 6.21 -4.15
C ASN A 188 22.44 5.45 -4.84
N GLU A 189 22.98 4.43 -4.20
CA GLU A 189 24.02 3.58 -4.81
C GLU A 189 23.53 2.89 -6.08
N PHE A 190 22.31 2.37 -6.07
CA PHE A 190 21.71 1.79 -7.26
C PHE A 190 21.59 2.82 -8.40
N ARG A 191 21.06 4.00 -8.09
CA ARG A 191 20.91 5.09 -9.07
C ARG A 191 22.23 5.53 -9.67
N GLU A 192 23.28 5.59 -8.87
CA GLU A 192 24.58 6.16 -9.26
C GLU A 192 25.50 5.12 -9.90
N ASN A 193 25.47 3.88 -9.45
CA ASN A 193 26.43 2.86 -9.83
C ASN A 193 25.85 1.76 -10.73
N VAL A 194 24.59 1.36 -10.51
CA VAL A 194 23.97 0.22 -11.20
C VAL A 194 23.14 0.66 -12.39
N LEU A 195 22.24 1.60 -12.21
CA LEU A 195 21.32 2.07 -13.25
C LEU A 195 22.03 2.56 -14.52
N PRO A 196 23.18 3.30 -14.46
CA PRO A 196 23.90 3.70 -15.65
C PRO A 196 24.50 2.52 -16.42
N ARG A 197 24.89 1.43 -15.75
CA ARG A 197 25.40 0.22 -16.41
C ARG A 197 24.28 -0.48 -17.18
N ILE A 198 23.11 -0.66 -16.55
CA ILE A 198 21.93 -1.25 -17.19
C ILE A 198 21.56 -0.47 -18.46
N ALA A 199 21.56 0.86 -18.37
CA ALA A 199 21.26 1.72 -19.52
C ALA A 199 22.33 1.61 -20.62
N LYS A 200 23.63 1.51 -20.26
CA LYS A 200 24.74 1.35 -21.20
C LYS A 200 24.66 0.01 -21.94
N ASP A 201 24.18 -1.04 -21.28
CA ASP A 201 24.01 -2.37 -21.87
C ASP A 201 22.80 -2.46 -22.83
N GLY A 202 22.07 -1.34 -23.01
CA GLY A 202 21.02 -1.19 -24.01
C GLY A 202 19.61 -1.47 -23.50
N TYR A 203 19.42 -1.77 -22.22
CA TYR A 203 18.09 -1.91 -21.64
C TYR A 203 17.38 -0.55 -21.58
N ASN A 204 16.12 -0.53 -21.95
CA ASN A 204 15.29 0.67 -21.97
C ASN A 204 14.14 0.67 -20.95
N CYS A 205 14.04 -0.40 -20.16
CA CYS A 205 13.06 -0.55 -19.08
C CYS A 205 13.69 -1.32 -17.93
N ILE A 206 13.37 -0.94 -16.68
CA ILE A 206 13.71 -1.71 -15.49
C ILE A 206 12.43 -2.16 -14.80
N GLN A 207 12.41 -3.40 -14.32
CA GLN A 207 11.38 -3.93 -13.43
C GLN A 207 11.99 -4.08 -12.05
N ILE A 208 11.59 -3.20 -11.12
CA ILE A 208 12.16 -3.18 -9.77
C ILE A 208 11.35 -4.11 -8.88
N MET A 209 12.02 -5.08 -8.27
CA MET A 209 11.45 -5.97 -7.25
C MET A 209 11.39 -5.25 -5.91
N ALA A 210 10.30 -5.50 -5.16
CA ALA A 210 10.22 -5.23 -3.71
C ALA A 210 10.70 -3.86 -3.26
N ILE A 211 10.09 -2.81 -3.79
CA ILE A 211 10.41 -1.44 -3.36
C ILE A 211 9.73 -1.04 -2.05
N GLN A 212 8.75 -1.81 -1.60
CA GLN A 212 8.08 -1.61 -0.31
C GLN A 212 8.96 -2.13 0.84
N GLU A 213 8.82 -1.51 2.02
CA GLU A 213 9.45 -1.98 3.23
C GLU A 213 8.97 -3.40 3.59
N HIS A 214 9.89 -4.26 3.98
CA HIS A 214 9.59 -5.65 4.35
C HIS A 214 10.56 -6.15 5.43
N PRO A 215 10.09 -7.06 6.32
CA PRO A 215 10.86 -7.44 7.52
C PRO A 215 12.00 -8.42 7.25
N TYR A 216 11.90 -9.23 6.20
CA TYR A 216 12.87 -10.27 5.90
C TYR A 216 13.49 -10.06 4.52
N TYR A 217 14.69 -9.53 4.51
CA TYR A 217 15.38 -9.15 3.28
C TYR A 217 15.66 -10.33 2.34
N GLY A 218 15.93 -11.52 2.89
CA GLY A 218 16.13 -12.74 2.11
C GLY A 218 14.91 -13.24 1.36
N SER A 219 13.72 -12.70 1.63
CA SER A 219 12.51 -12.97 0.87
C SER A 219 12.42 -12.18 -0.44
N PHE A 220 13.34 -11.24 -0.68
CA PHE A 220 13.27 -10.25 -1.76
C PHE A 220 11.97 -9.45 -1.78
N GLY A 221 11.33 -9.29 -0.61
CA GLY A 221 10.07 -8.54 -0.44
C GLY A 221 8.80 -9.30 -0.81
N TYR A 222 8.88 -10.62 -0.93
CA TYR A 222 7.72 -11.47 -1.20
C TYR A 222 7.06 -12.02 0.07
N HIS A 223 7.53 -11.62 1.26
CA HIS A 223 6.92 -11.93 2.57
C HIS A 223 6.38 -10.70 3.25
#